data_7072525865a7d5151a80952c910ec433
#
_entry.id   7072525865a7d5151a80952c910ec433
#
_cell.length_a   1.000
_cell.length_b   1.000
_cell.length_c   1.000
_cell.angle_alpha   90.00
_cell.angle_beta   90.00
_cell.angle_gamma   90.00
#
_symmetry.space_group_name_H-M   'P 1'
#
loop_
_entity.id
_entity.type
_entity.pdbx_description
1 polymer ?
#
loop_
_entity_poly.entity_id
_entity_poly.type
_entity_poly.pdbx_seq_one_letter_code
_entity_poly.pdbx_strand_id
1 'polypeptide(L)'
;MKLKKINKFQISIDGGGSTGTSTGGKLISKKYGLTFLSSGLLYRYASYQIIKNKPKNKILFIKKVFKNLTLKKLNKINLHTPEISRHTAVIAKIGNVRKILKNFQINFAKKNKKCCIEGRDISTVILPKSDLKFFFKCDLDVAARRRYRELKRNSNQIKFLEVKKALRIRNKLDISRKNSPLLKHLDAIEIDTGKLGISSMVKKMSKEIDKKIKIIYGS
;
A
#
# COMPACT_ATOMS: atom_id res chain seq x y z
N MET A 1 -6.04 23.04 4.69
CA MET A 1 -6.92 23.37 3.54
C MET A 1 -7.65 22.12 3.09
N LYS A 2 -8.97 22.08 3.06
CA LYS A 2 -9.71 20.90 2.60
C LYS A 2 -9.87 20.99 1.07
N LEU A 3 -9.64 19.90 0.35
CA LEU A 3 -9.81 19.79 -1.11
C LEU A 3 -11.27 19.96 -1.59
N LYS A 4 -12.08 20.82 -0.94
CA LYS A 4 -13.52 20.92 -1.22
C LYS A 4 -13.82 21.39 -2.66
N LYS A 5 -13.05 22.32 -3.19
CA LYS A 5 -13.24 22.89 -4.54
C LYS A 5 -12.52 22.12 -5.66
N ILE A 6 -11.74 21.09 -5.34
CA ILE A 6 -10.92 20.34 -6.29
C ILE A 6 -11.70 19.15 -6.80
N ASN A 7 -11.82 18.97 -8.10
CA ASN A 7 -12.57 17.86 -8.70
C ASN A 7 -11.80 16.53 -8.72
N LYS A 8 -10.47 16.59 -8.84
CA LYS A 8 -9.61 15.41 -8.92
C LYS A 8 -8.28 15.68 -8.22
N PHE A 9 -7.84 14.79 -7.34
CA PHE A 9 -6.50 14.82 -6.76
C PHE A 9 -6.08 13.42 -6.32
N GLN A 10 -5.06 12.86 -6.95
CA GLN A 10 -4.64 11.48 -6.75
C GLN A 10 -3.21 11.42 -6.24
N ILE A 11 -3.00 10.71 -5.13
CA ILE A 11 -1.70 10.50 -4.53
C ILE A 11 -1.34 9.02 -4.63
N SER A 12 -0.14 8.73 -5.12
CA SER A 12 0.48 7.41 -5.05
C SER A 12 1.58 7.38 -3.99
N ILE A 13 1.63 6.29 -3.23
CA ILE A 13 2.67 6.07 -2.22
C ILE A 13 3.24 4.68 -2.43
N ASP A 14 4.55 4.60 -2.68
CA ASP A 14 5.28 3.34 -2.79
C ASP A 14 6.39 3.24 -1.75
N GLY A 15 6.76 2.02 -1.40
CA GLY A 15 7.86 1.80 -0.45
C GLY A 15 7.97 0.34 -0.02
N GLY A 16 9.07 -0.02 0.60
CA GLY A 16 9.33 -1.35 1.14
C GLY A 16 8.39 -1.77 2.27
N GLY A 17 8.51 -3.00 2.72
CA GLY A 17 7.73 -3.49 3.87
C GLY A 17 8.02 -2.69 5.13
N SER A 18 6.97 -2.31 5.85
CA SER A 18 7.06 -1.60 7.15
C SER A 18 7.79 -0.25 7.12
N THR A 19 7.90 0.38 5.94
CA THR A 19 8.43 1.74 5.80
C THR A 19 7.44 2.84 6.21
N GLY A 20 6.20 2.49 6.57
CA GLY A 20 5.19 3.46 7.03
C GLY A 20 4.26 3.99 5.95
N THR A 21 4.26 3.43 4.72
CA THR A 21 3.39 3.83 3.61
C THR A 21 1.91 3.87 4.01
N SER A 22 1.42 2.82 4.68
CA SER A 22 0.01 2.74 5.12
C SER A 22 -0.32 3.77 6.20
N THR A 23 0.61 4.05 7.13
CA THR A 23 0.43 5.07 8.17
C THR A 23 0.36 6.46 7.54
N GLY A 24 1.35 6.81 6.70
CA GLY A 24 1.39 8.09 6.00
C GLY A 24 0.16 8.28 5.12
N GLY A 25 -0.17 7.27 4.31
CA GLY A 25 -1.34 7.31 3.42
C GLY A 25 -2.66 7.53 4.16
N LYS A 26 -2.90 6.81 5.27
CA LYS A 26 -4.11 6.99 6.09
C LYS A 26 -4.20 8.40 6.69
N LEU A 27 -3.10 8.88 7.29
CA LEU A 27 -3.09 10.19 7.95
C LEU A 27 -3.29 11.33 6.96
N ILE A 28 -2.62 11.29 5.81
CA ILE A 28 -2.81 12.28 4.74
C ILE A 28 -4.23 12.19 4.17
N SER A 29 -4.75 11.00 3.94
CA SER A 29 -6.11 10.83 3.43
C SER A 29 -7.15 11.42 4.39
N LYS A 30 -7.00 11.18 5.70
CA LYS A 30 -7.87 11.78 6.72
C LYS A 30 -7.77 13.31 6.72
N LYS A 31 -6.54 13.85 6.65
CA LYS A 31 -6.30 15.31 6.68
C LYS A 31 -6.90 16.03 5.47
N TYR A 32 -6.76 15.45 4.28
CA TYR A 32 -7.17 16.10 3.02
C TYR A 32 -8.51 15.59 2.46
N GLY A 33 -9.21 14.69 3.14
CA GLY A 33 -10.49 14.15 2.69
C GLY A 33 -10.37 13.25 1.45
N LEU A 34 -9.28 12.47 1.35
CA LEU A 34 -9.06 11.52 0.27
C LEU A 34 -9.60 10.13 0.64
N THR A 35 -10.13 9.41 -0.33
CA THR A 35 -10.46 7.99 -0.16
C THR A 35 -9.17 7.16 -0.17
N PHE A 36 -8.89 6.43 0.90
CA PHE A 36 -7.65 5.65 1.05
C PHE A 36 -7.83 4.21 0.58
N LEU A 37 -6.85 3.68 -0.16
CA LEU A 37 -6.76 2.27 -0.52
C LEU A 37 -5.35 1.73 -0.26
N SER A 38 -5.25 0.63 0.47
CA SER A 38 -4.02 -0.16 0.61
C SER A 38 -4.01 -1.32 -0.39
N SER A 39 -3.08 -1.29 -1.34
CA SER A 39 -2.84 -2.41 -2.26
C SER A 39 -2.49 -3.68 -1.50
N GLY A 40 -1.68 -3.56 -0.45
CA GLY A 40 -1.31 -4.68 0.40
C GLY A 40 -2.50 -5.38 1.05
N LEU A 41 -3.55 -4.65 1.44
CA LEU A 41 -4.78 -5.24 1.98
C LEU A 41 -5.57 -6.00 0.91
N LEU A 42 -5.53 -5.60 -0.36
CA LEU A 42 -6.19 -6.34 -1.45
C LEU A 42 -5.57 -7.72 -1.63
N TYR A 43 -4.24 -7.81 -1.66
CA TYR A 43 -3.54 -9.10 -1.74
C TYR A 43 -3.81 -9.99 -0.52
N ARG A 44 -3.86 -9.40 0.67
CA ARG A 44 -4.20 -10.12 1.90
C ARG A 44 -5.64 -10.62 1.90
N TYR A 45 -6.56 -9.81 1.41
CA TYR A 45 -7.96 -10.20 1.28
C TYR A 45 -8.14 -11.33 0.27
N ALA A 46 -7.45 -11.27 -0.88
CA ALA A 46 -7.42 -12.37 -1.84
C ALA A 46 -6.89 -13.67 -1.19
N SER A 47 -5.81 -13.57 -0.43
CA SER A 47 -5.25 -14.71 0.32
C SER A 47 -6.24 -15.28 1.34
N TYR A 48 -6.84 -14.42 2.15
CA TYR A 48 -7.86 -14.81 3.13
C TYR A 48 -9.01 -15.57 2.47
N GLN A 49 -9.52 -15.06 1.35
CA GLN A 49 -10.63 -15.67 0.63
C GLN A 49 -10.26 -17.04 0.04
N ILE A 50 -9.05 -17.20 -0.49
CA ILE A 50 -8.56 -18.49 -1.01
C ILE A 50 -8.39 -19.50 0.13
N ILE A 51 -7.79 -19.10 1.24
CA ILE A 51 -7.57 -19.97 2.41
C ILE A 51 -8.91 -20.44 2.98
N LYS A 52 -9.84 -19.50 3.17
CA LYS A 52 -11.15 -19.78 3.75
C LYS A 52 -12.01 -20.71 2.89
N ASN A 53 -12.04 -20.49 1.57
CA ASN A 53 -13.00 -21.15 0.68
C ASN A 53 -12.39 -22.30 -0.13
N LYS A 54 -11.07 -22.47 -0.13
CA LYS A 54 -10.32 -23.54 -0.85
C LYS A 54 -10.82 -23.81 -2.26
N PRO A 55 -10.98 -22.78 -3.13
CA PRO A 55 -11.63 -22.92 -4.44
C PRO A 55 -10.79 -23.78 -5.39
N LYS A 56 -11.42 -24.65 -6.17
CA LYS A 56 -10.77 -25.41 -7.25
C LYS A 56 -10.09 -24.47 -8.26
N ASN A 57 -10.79 -23.46 -8.75
CA ASN A 57 -10.24 -22.44 -9.64
C ASN A 57 -10.06 -21.10 -8.90
N LYS A 58 -8.85 -20.87 -8.42
CA LYS A 58 -8.48 -19.67 -7.64
C LYS A 58 -8.69 -18.36 -8.43
N ILE A 59 -8.40 -18.36 -9.73
CA ILE A 59 -8.44 -17.13 -10.55
C ILE A 59 -9.90 -16.69 -10.79
N LEU A 60 -10.77 -17.60 -11.22
CA LEU A 60 -12.18 -17.31 -11.40
C LEU A 60 -12.83 -16.88 -10.08
N PHE A 61 -12.50 -17.56 -9.00
CA PHE A 61 -13.00 -17.21 -7.67
C PHE A 61 -12.60 -15.79 -7.25
N ILE A 62 -11.32 -15.41 -7.37
CA ILE A 62 -10.84 -14.06 -7.04
C ILE A 62 -11.49 -13.01 -7.94
N LYS A 63 -11.65 -13.28 -9.23
CA LYS A 63 -12.36 -12.38 -10.15
C LYS A 63 -13.79 -12.10 -9.66
N LYS A 64 -14.53 -13.14 -9.23
CA LYS A 64 -15.89 -13.03 -8.66
C LYS A 64 -15.90 -12.22 -7.37
N VAL A 65 -14.99 -12.54 -6.44
CA VAL A 65 -14.87 -11.87 -5.14
C VAL A 65 -14.59 -10.37 -5.29
N PHE A 66 -13.67 -10.00 -6.20
CA PHE A 66 -13.28 -8.60 -6.40
C PHE A 66 -14.31 -7.79 -7.19
N LYS A 67 -15.21 -8.40 -7.94
CA LYS A 67 -16.32 -7.70 -8.59
C LYS A 67 -17.25 -7.01 -7.58
N ASN A 68 -17.45 -7.63 -6.39
CA ASN A 68 -18.36 -7.18 -5.35
C ASN A 68 -17.65 -6.67 -4.07
N LEU A 69 -16.34 -6.41 -4.16
CA LEU A 69 -15.57 -5.97 -3.01
C LEU A 69 -15.80 -4.48 -2.71
N THR A 70 -16.11 -4.18 -1.45
CA THR A 70 -16.20 -2.82 -0.93
C THR A 70 -15.12 -2.55 0.13
N LEU A 71 -14.73 -1.29 0.31
CA LEU A 71 -13.77 -0.91 1.36
C LEU A 71 -14.24 -1.30 2.77
N LYS A 72 -15.57 -1.23 3.03
CA LYS A 72 -16.13 -1.66 4.31
C LYS A 72 -15.82 -3.13 4.61
N LYS A 73 -15.89 -4.02 3.60
CA LYS A 73 -15.56 -5.45 3.77
C LYS A 73 -14.08 -5.66 4.08
N LEU A 74 -13.17 -4.88 3.44
CA LEU A 74 -11.73 -4.97 3.73
C LEU A 74 -11.38 -4.61 5.18
N ASN A 75 -12.06 -3.62 5.74
CA ASN A 75 -11.74 -3.08 7.08
C ASN A 75 -12.34 -3.90 8.23
N LYS A 76 -13.29 -4.81 7.95
CA LYS A 76 -13.95 -5.64 8.98
C LYS A 76 -13.19 -6.91 9.35
N ILE A 77 -12.15 -7.28 8.59
CA ILE A 77 -11.46 -8.57 8.74
C ILE A 77 -10.02 -8.33 9.20
N ASN A 78 -9.57 -9.11 10.18
CA ASN A 78 -8.15 -9.12 10.54
C ASN A 78 -7.34 -9.87 9.48
N LEU A 79 -6.72 -9.11 8.58
CA LEU A 79 -5.93 -9.61 7.46
C LEU A 79 -4.41 -9.69 7.79
N HIS A 80 -4.01 -9.46 9.05
CA HIS A 80 -2.60 -9.35 9.43
C HIS A 80 -2.03 -10.59 10.11
N THR A 81 -2.66 -11.76 9.94
CA THR A 81 -2.17 -13.03 10.50
C THR A 81 -0.90 -13.52 9.78
N PRO A 82 -0.05 -14.32 10.45
CA PRO A 82 1.12 -14.95 9.84
C PRO A 82 0.78 -15.83 8.63
N GLU A 83 -0.30 -16.62 8.73
CA GLU A 83 -0.78 -17.48 7.66
C GLU A 83 -1.14 -16.70 6.39
N ILE A 84 -2.02 -15.68 6.53
CA ILE A 84 -2.38 -14.79 5.42
C ILE A 84 -1.14 -14.12 4.84
N SER A 85 -0.19 -13.72 5.71
CA SER A 85 1.05 -13.06 5.27
C SER A 85 1.92 -13.96 4.40
N ARG A 86 2.09 -15.23 4.79
CA ARG A 86 2.83 -16.22 4.01
C ARG A 86 2.15 -16.51 2.67
N HIS A 87 0.85 -16.78 2.69
CA HIS A 87 0.08 -17.04 1.47
C HIS A 87 0.05 -15.85 0.52
N THR A 88 0.00 -14.62 1.06
CA THR A 88 0.07 -13.38 0.27
C THR A 88 1.35 -13.30 -0.58
N ALA A 89 2.49 -13.71 -0.03
CA ALA A 89 3.75 -13.73 -0.77
C ALA A 89 3.72 -14.72 -1.95
N VAL A 90 2.96 -15.81 -1.82
CA VAL A 90 2.77 -16.80 -2.88
C VAL A 90 1.89 -16.25 -3.99
N ILE A 91 0.68 -15.76 -3.67
CA ILE A 91 -0.26 -15.30 -4.69
C ILE A 91 0.18 -14.00 -5.38
N ALA A 92 1.00 -13.18 -4.72
CA ALA A 92 1.56 -11.96 -5.32
C ALA A 92 2.50 -12.23 -6.52
N LYS A 93 2.98 -13.47 -6.67
CA LYS A 93 3.78 -13.91 -7.83
C LYS A 93 2.91 -14.32 -9.02
N ILE A 94 1.61 -14.56 -8.83
CA ILE A 94 0.70 -15.04 -9.87
C ILE A 94 0.25 -13.88 -10.74
N GLY A 95 0.66 -13.86 -12.01
CA GLY A 95 0.36 -12.76 -12.96
C GLY A 95 -1.13 -12.46 -13.10
N ASN A 96 -1.99 -13.50 -13.20
CA ASN A 96 -3.43 -13.32 -13.33
C ASN A 96 -4.06 -12.71 -12.06
N VAL A 97 -3.59 -13.06 -10.85
CA VAL A 97 -4.03 -12.40 -9.61
C VAL A 97 -3.64 -10.93 -9.66
N ARG A 98 -2.39 -10.62 -10.01
CA ARG A 98 -1.94 -9.23 -10.16
C ARG A 98 -2.77 -8.44 -11.14
N LYS A 99 -3.12 -9.02 -12.30
CA LYS A 99 -3.98 -8.38 -13.33
C LYS A 99 -5.35 -8.00 -12.76
N ILE A 100 -5.99 -8.92 -12.01
CA ILE A 100 -7.29 -8.67 -11.37
C ILE A 100 -7.18 -7.52 -10.36
N LEU A 101 -6.18 -7.56 -9.48
CA LEU A 101 -5.98 -6.55 -8.44
C LEU A 101 -5.55 -5.20 -9.01
N LYS A 102 -4.75 -5.18 -10.08
CA LYS A 102 -4.42 -3.96 -10.84
C LYS A 102 -5.68 -3.31 -11.38
N ASN A 103 -6.54 -4.07 -12.07
CA ASN A 103 -7.79 -3.54 -12.63
C ASN A 103 -8.72 -2.99 -11.54
N PHE A 104 -8.81 -3.68 -10.39
CA PHE A 104 -9.58 -3.18 -9.24
C PHE A 104 -9.05 -1.82 -8.76
N GLN A 105 -7.75 -1.65 -8.62
CA GLN A 105 -7.13 -0.40 -8.16
C GLN A 105 -7.33 0.74 -9.16
N ILE A 106 -7.18 0.48 -10.46
CA ILE A 106 -7.42 1.47 -11.51
C ILE A 106 -8.90 1.90 -11.51
N ASN A 107 -9.84 0.96 -11.42
CA ASN A 107 -11.26 1.26 -11.35
C ASN A 107 -11.63 2.01 -10.07
N PHE A 108 -11.01 1.67 -8.95
CA PHE A 108 -11.15 2.42 -7.70
C PHE A 108 -10.74 3.87 -7.86
N ALA A 109 -9.59 4.14 -8.48
CA ALA A 109 -9.10 5.50 -8.71
C ALA A 109 -9.94 6.29 -9.72
N LYS A 110 -10.52 5.63 -10.73
CA LYS A 110 -11.48 6.25 -11.67
C LYS A 110 -12.76 6.68 -10.96
N LYS A 111 -13.28 5.82 -10.07
CA LYS A 111 -14.49 6.09 -9.29
C LYS A 111 -14.25 7.13 -8.18
N ASN A 112 -13.11 7.09 -7.54
CA ASN A 112 -12.74 7.98 -6.44
C ASN A 112 -11.70 8.98 -6.93
N LYS A 113 -12.16 10.04 -7.59
CA LYS A 113 -11.29 11.07 -8.19
C LYS A 113 -10.33 11.73 -7.17
N LYS A 114 -10.71 11.77 -5.88
CA LYS A 114 -9.87 12.20 -4.76
C LYS A 114 -9.45 10.98 -3.94
N CYS A 115 -8.28 10.43 -4.22
CA CYS A 115 -7.82 9.22 -3.54
C CYS A 115 -6.32 9.20 -3.28
N CYS A 116 -5.95 8.38 -2.30
CA CYS A 116 -4.58 8.01 -2.02
C CYS A 116 -4.47 6.49 -2.06
N ILE A 117 -3.61 5.96 -2.91
CA ILE A 117 -3.33 4.52 -2.99
C ILE A 117 -1.89 4.27 -2.55
N GLU A 118 -1.68 3.28 -1.68
CA GLU A 118 -0.34 2.87 -1.26
C GLU A 118 -0.02 1.43 -1.66
N GLY A 119 1.26 1.18 -1.97
CA GLY A 119 1.71 -0.16 -2.37
C GLY A 119 3.20 -0.25 -2.68
N ARG A 120 3.51 -0.87 -3.84
CA ARG A 120 4.88 -1.14 -4.32
C ARG A 120 5.13 -0.63 -5.74
N ASP A 121 4.10 -0.51 -6.53
CA ASP A 121 4.11 -0.21 -7.95
C ASP A 121 2.97 0.76 -8.32
N ILE A 122 2.55 1.58 -7.35
CA ILE A 122 1.41 2.47 -7.54
C ILE A 122 1.79 3.60 -8.48
N SER A 123 2.90 4.28 -8.21
CA SER A 123 3.37 5.40 -9.01
C SER A 123 3.94 5.00 -10.38
N THR A 124 4.33 3.72 -10.55
CA THR A 124 4.94 3.25 -11.80
C THR A 124 3.96 2.50 -12.70
N VAL A 125 2.97 1.80 -12.14
CA VAL A 125 2.10 0.87 -12.89
C VAL A 125 0.61 1.14 -12.71
N ILE A 126 0.16 1.48 -11.49
CA ILE A 126 -1.28 1.63 -11.19
C ILE A 126 -1.75 3.04 -11.52
N LEU A 127 -1.05 4.06 -11.01
CA LEU A 127 -1.35 5.49 -11.17
C LEU A 127 -0.11 6.27 -11.65
N PRO A 128 0.46 5.98 -12.82
CA PRO A 128 1.66 6.67 -13.31
C PRO A 128 1.44 8.17 -13.52
N LYS A 129 0.18 8.58 -13.72
CA LYS A 129 -0.25 9.98 -13.89
C LYS A 129 -0.88 10.57 -12.63
N SER A 130 -0.59 10.02 -11.42
CA SER A 130 -1.04 10.64 -10.16
C SER A 130 -0.44 12.04 -9.98
N ASP A 131 -1.20 12.95 -9.39
CA ASP A 131 -0.82 14.36 -9.22
C ASP A 131 0.39 14.51 -8.31
N LEU A 132 0.55 13.61 -7.33
CA LEU A 132 1.69 13.59 -6.43
C LEU A 132 2.10 12.15 -6.11
N LYS A 133 3.42 11.92 -6.08
CA LYS A 133 4.01 10.62 -5.84
C LYS A 133 4.96 10.69 -4.66
N PHE A 134 4.85 9.75 -3.73
CA PHE A 134 5.79 9.59 -2.61
C PHE A 134 6.45 8.22 -2.66
N PHE A 135 7.74 8.19 -2.37
CA PHE A 135 8.50 6.96 -2.19
C PHE A 135 9.05 6.89 -0.78
N PHE A 136 8.61 5.91 -0.02
CA PHE A 136 9.00 5.73 1.38
C PHE A 136 10.17 4.77 1.49
N LYS A 137 11.20 5.21 2.19
CA LYS A 137 12.34 4.38 2.58
C LYS A 137 12.58 4.43 4.09
N CYS A 138 13.22 3.45 4.61
CA CYS A 138 13.88 3.45 5.90
C CYS A 138 14.88 2.30 5.95
N ASP A 139 15.78 2.37 6.91
CA ASP A 139 16.69 1.27 7.21
C ASP A 139 15.94 -0.03 7.52
N LEU A 140 16.56 -1.17 7.13
CA LEU A 140 15.97 -2.49 7.33
C LEU A 140 15.72 -2.80 8.80
N ASP A 141 16.60 -2.39 9.69
CA ASP A 141 16.49 -2.65 11.14
C ASP A 141 15.32 -1.86 11.73
N VAL A 142 15.15 -0.61 11.31
CA VAL A 142 14.01 0.22 11.70
C VAL A 142 12.71 -0.42 11.24
N ALA A 143 12.62 -0.84 9.98
CA ALA A 143 11.45 -1.51 9.43
C ALA A 143 11.15 -2.85 10.14
N ALA A 144 12.20 -3.64 10.43
CA ALA A 144 12.08 -4.91 11.13
C ALA A 144 11.61 -4.73 12.59
N ARG A 145 12.12 -3.73 13.31
CA ARG A 145 11.65 -3.41 14.68
C ARG A 145 10.19 -2.99 14.71
N ARG A 146 9.73 -2.19 13.73
CA ARG A 146 8.31 -1.82 13.59
C ARG A 146 7.45 -3.06 13.34
N ARG A 147 7.87 -3.92 12.41
CA ARG A 147 7.14 -5.15 12.10
C ARG A 147 7.12 -6.14 13.26
N TYR A 148 8.22 -6.28 13.95
CA TYR A 148 8.32 -7.11 15.15
C TYR A 148 7.35 -6.65 16.23
N ARG A 149 7.29 -5.34 16.55
CA ARG A 149 6.35 -4.80 17.53
C ARG A 149 4.89 -5.03 17.12
N GLU A 150 4.57 -4.88 15.83
CA GLU A 150 3.24 -5.16 15.30
C GLU A 150 2.84 -6.63 15.49
N LEU A 151 3.73 -7.56 15.17
CA LEU A 151 3.47 -8.98 15.25
C LEU A 151 3.45 -9.50 16.70
N LYS A 152 4.31 -8.96 17.57
CA LYS A 152 4.40 -9.36 18.99
C LYS A 152 3.11 -9.08 19.75
N ARG A 153 2.31 -8.08 19.33
CA ARG A 153 0.98 -7.82 19.91
C ARG A 153 0.00 -8.99 19.76
N ASN A 154 0.23 -9.86 18.77
CA ASN A 154 -0.67 -10.99 18.45
C ASN A 154 -0.05 -12.36 18.73
N SER A 155 1.24 -12.44 19.11
CA SER A 155 1.93 -13.70 19.40
C SER A 155 3.24 -13.44 20.13
N ASN A 156 3.45 -14.16 21.24
CA ASN A 156 4.67 -14.04 22.05
C ASN A 156 5.87 -14.87 21.51
N GLN A 157 5.64 -15.77 20.56
CA GLN A 157 6.66 -16.72 20.05
C GLN A 157 7.50 -16.19 18.88
N ILE A 158 7.35 -14.90 18.53
CA ILE A 158 8.01 -14.34 17.34
C ILE A 158 9.42 -13.86 17.71
N LYS A 159 10.42 -14.27 16.94
CA LYS A 159 11.82 -13.84 17.09
C LYS A 159 12.14 -12.69 16.14
N PHE A 160 12.84 -11.67 16.64
CA PHE A 160 13.22 -10.48 15.85
C PHE A 160 14.04 -10.82 14.61
N LEU A 161 15.00 -11.72 14.72
CA LEU A 161 15.86 -12.13 13.60
C LEU A 161 15.07 -12.78 12.47
N GLU A 162 14.05 -13.58 12.80
CA GLU A 162 13.16 -14.20 11.80
C GLU A 162 12.34 -13.15 11.06
N VAL A 163 11.82 -12.15 11.79
CA VAL A 163 11.09 -11.03 11.19
C VAL A 163 11.99 -10.22 10.26
N LYS A 164 13.22 -9.92 10.69
CA LYS A 164 14.21 -9.19 9.89
C LYS A 164 14.58 -9.97 8.63
N LYS A 165 14.85 -11.29 8.75
CA LYS A 165 15.15 -12.19 7.61
C LYS A 165 13.99 -12.23 6.61
N ALA A 166 12.77 -12.44 7.11
CA ALA A 166 11.57 -12.48 6.27
C ALA A 166 11.33 -11.14 5.54
N LEU A 167 11.53 -10.01 6.21
CA LEU A 167 11.38 -8.68 5.62
C LEU A 167 12.45 -8.41 4.56
N ARG A 168 13.71 -8.78 4.79
CA ARG A 168 14.80 -8.68 3.82
C ARG A 168 14.50 -9.47 2.55
N ILE A 169 14.07 -10.74 2.70
CA ILE A 169 13.70 -11.59 1.56
C ILE A 169 12.55 -10.97 0.78
N ARG A 170 11.52 -10.50 1.46
CA ARG A 170 10.37 -9.86 0.83
C ARG A 170 10.77 -8.61 0.06
N ASN A 171 11.56 -7.71 0.66
CA ASN A 171 12.01 -6.49 -0.01
C ASN A 171 12.85 -6.81 -1.25
N LYS A 172 13.76 -7.83 -1.15
CA LYS A 172 14.54 -8.30 -2.31
C LYS A 172 13.62 -8.80 -3.42
N LEU A 173 12.61 -9.61 -3.10
CA LEU A 173 11.63 -10.11 -4.09
C LEU A 173 10.78 -8.97 -4.69
N ASP A 174 10.39 -7.96 -3.92
CA ASP A 174 9.63 -6.82 -4.43
C ASP A 174 10.46 -5.97 -5.42
N ILE A 175 11.77 -5.85 -5.21
CA ILE A 175 12.69 -5.10 -6.08
C ILE A 175 13.05 -5.92 -7.34
N SER A 176 13.34 -7.22 -7.19
CA SER A 176 13.89 -8.06 -8.27
C SER A 176 12.83 -8.72 -9.16
N ARG A 177 11.54 -8.59 -8.84
CA ARG A 177 10.49 -9.22 -9.65
C ARG A 177 10.41 -8.64 -11.06
N LYS A 178 10.28 -9.52 -12.07
CA LYS A 178 10.18 -9.15 -13.48
C LYS A 178 8.98 -8.23 -13.78
N ASN A 179 7.84 -8.50 -13.12
CA ASN A 179 6.60 -7.74 -13.37
C ASN A 179 6.32 -6.76 -12.25
N SER A 180 6.26 -5.47 -12.58
CA SER A 180 5.97 -4.37 -11.64
C SER A 180 6.91 -4.35 -10.42
N PRO A 181 8.22 -4.22 -10.60
CA PRO A 181 9.17 -4.15 -9.48
C PRO A 181 8.90 -2.92 -8.60
N LEU A 182 9.34 -2.99 -7.36
CA LEU A 182 9.37 -1.81 -6.49
C LEU A 182 10.48 -0.87 -6.97
N LEU A 183 10.09 0.17 -7.68
CA LEU A 183 10.99 1.21 -8.20
C LEU A 183 10.49 2.58 -7.75
N LYS A 184 11.42 3.47 -7.46
CA LYS A 184 11.11 4.88 -7.25
C LYS A 184 10.83 5.52 -8.60
N HIS A 185 9.64 6.09 -8.78
CA HIS A 185 9.32 6.91 -9.95
C HIS A 185 10.18 8.18 -9.97
N LEU A 186 10.56 8.67 -11.15
CA LEU A 186 11.43 9.86 -11.29
C LEU A 186 10.89 11.07 -10.52
N ASP A 187 9.58 11.34 -10.63
CA ASP A 187 8.93 12.47 -9.94
C ASP A 187 8.56 12.16 -8.48
N ALA A 188 8.92 11.00 -7.94
CA ALA A 188 8.51 10.66 -6.59
C ALA A 188 9.37 11.36 -5.54
N ILE A 189 8.70 12.06 -4.63
CA ILE A 189 9.31 12.69 -3.47
C ILE A 189 9.66 11.63 -2.44
N GLU A 190 10.91 11.60 -2.05
CA GLU A 190 11.40 10.63 -1.10
C GLU A 190 11.10 11.04 0.35
N ILE A 191 10.56 10.10 1.10
CA ILE A 191 10.27 10.22 2.53
C ILE A 191 11.08 9.18 3.29
N ASP A 192 12.16 9.62 3.93
CA ASP A 192 12.95 8.75 4.80
C ASP A 192 12.30 8.69 6.19
N THR A 193 11.53 7.65 6.41
CA THR A 193 10.82 7.45 7.69
C THR A 193 11.73 6.84 8.78
N GLY A 194 12.94 6.45 8.44
CA GLY A 194 13.96 6.05 9.43
C GLY A 194 14.40 7.23 10.29
N LYS A 195 14.47 8.42 9.67
CA LYS A 195 14.89 9.68 10.27
C LYS A 195 13.74 10.56 10.77
N LEU A 196 12.50 10.25 10.37
CA LEU A 196 11.33 11.07 10.68
C LEU A 196 10.36 10.35 11.61
N GLY A 197 9.91 11.04 12.64
CA GLY A 197 8.74 10.66 13.42
C GLY A 197 7.45 10.85 12.61
N ILE A 198 6.33 10.28 13.09
CA ILE A 198 5.04 10.33 12.38
C ILE A 198 4.59 11.77 12.11
N SER A 199 4.69 12.65 13.10
CA SER A 199 4.29 14.07 12.95
C SER A 199 5.13 14.79 11.88
N SER A 200 6.46 14.64 11.91
CA SER A 200 7.38 15.25 10.94
C SER A 200 7.18 14.69 9.53
N MET A 201 6.92 13.39 9.41
CA MET A 201 6.56 12.75 8.15
C MET A 201 5.28 13.37 7.56
N VAL A 202 4.21 13.49 8.36
CA VAL A 202 2.95 14.08 7.93
C VAL A 202 3.13 15.55 7.56
N LYS A 203 3.93 16.31 8.35
CA LYS A 203 4.24 17.72 8.05
C LYS A 203 4.96 17.86 6.71
N LYS A 204 6.00 17.02 6.45
CA LYS A 204 6.72 17.01 5.17
C LYS A 204 5.79 16.68 4.01
N MET A 205 4.99 15.61 4.12
CA MET A 205 4.02 15.25 3.07
C MET A 205 3.00 16.36 2.83
N SER A 206 2.48 17.00 3.90
CA SER A 206 1.51 18.09 3.80
C SER A 206 2.09 19.29 3.05
N LYS A 207 3.34 19.67 3.33
CA LYS A 207 4.01 20.78 2.63
C LYS A 207 4.02 20.55 1.12
N GLU A 208 4.35 19.34 0.67
CA GLU A 208 4.38 19.00 -0.76
C GLU A 208 2.99 18.93 -1.38
N ILE A 209 1.99 18.44 -0.62
CA ILE A 209 0.59 18.41 -1.07
C ILE A 209 0.06 19.84 -1.25
N ASP A 210 0.28 20.71 -0.25
CA ASP A 210 -0.19 22.11 -0.29
C ASP A 210 0.49 22.88 -1.43
N LYS A 211 1.81 22.67 -1.65
CA LYS A 211 2.54 23.22 -2.80
C LYS A 211 1.94 22.75 -4.13
N LYS A 212 1.67 21.44 -4.27
CA LYS A 212 1.10 20.88 -5.51
C LYS A 212 -0.30 21.41 -5.79
N ILE A 213 -1.11 21.56 -4.75
CA ILE A 213 -2.46 22.13 -4.86
C ILE A 213 -2.40 23.58 -5.38
N LYS A 214 -1.49 24.40 -4.83
CA LYS A 214 -1.28 25.78 -5.32
C LYS A 214 -0.89 25.82 -6.79
N ILE A 215 0.01 24.94 -7.23
CA ILE A 215 0.44 24.88 -8.64
C ILE A 215 -0.71 24.51 -9.58
N ILE A 216 -1.53 23.52 -9.20
CA ILE A 216 -2.58 22.99 -10.10
C ILE A 216 -3.83 23.88 -10.10
N TYR A 217 -4.16 24.53 -8.97
CA TYR A 217 -5.45 25.18 -8.76
C TYR A 217 -5.35 26.68 -8.40
N GLY A 218 -4.16 27.25 -8.32
CA GLY A 218 -3.95 28.70 -8.19
C GLY A 218 -4.45 29.32 -6.89
N SER A 219 -4.46 28.58 -5.78
CA SER A 219 -5.00 29.06 -4.50
C SER A 219 -4.00 28.98 -3.36
#